data_6383392d1b4718cd562983b649d8839a
#
_entry.id   6383392d1b4718cd562983b649d8839a
#
_cell.length_a   1.000
_cell.length_b   1.000
_cell.length_c   1.000
_cell.angle_alpha   90.00
_cell.angle_beta   90.00
_cell.angle_gamma   90.00
#
_symmetry.space_group_name_H-M   'P 1'
#
loop_
_entity.id
_entity.type
_entity.pdbx_description
1 polymer ?
#
loop_
_entity_poly.entity_id
_entity_poly.type
_entity_poly.pdbx_seq_one_letter_code
_entity_poly.pdbx_strand_id
1 'polypeptide(L)'
;MEYFYKKASSEELERIWEKNIAANRGDKRWKIWKKEMLADNLANRAATFVVLRGDDPVGEGALLFSPACQAIRGRKALCDGRKTANINALRIEKAFENQGHISKLVHQMEVYASECGYDYLTIGVEAKETRNLGIYLHWGYAEFVMSEEEDGELVLYFRKKL
;
A
#
# COMPACT_ATOMS: atom_id res chain seq x y z
N MET A 1 6.03 -22.30 10.87
CA MET A 1 4.88 -21.41 10.91
C MET A 1 4.53 -20.97 9.49
N GLU A 2 3.30 -21.20 9.09
CA GLU A 2 2.84 -20.85 7.74
C GLU A 2 2.51 -19.37 7.61
N TYR A 3 2.74 -18.85 6.41
CA TYR A 3 2.39 -17.48 6.04
C TYR A 3 1.30 -17.48 4.98
N PHE A 4 0.38 -16.55 5.09
CA PHE A 4 -0.70 -16.35 4.13
C PHE A 4 -0.69 -14.92 3.62
N TYR A 5 -1.06 -14.76 2.36
CA TYR A 5 -1.10 -13.45 1.68
C TYR A 5 -2.50 -13.30 1.10
N LYS A 6 -3.29 -12.41 1.66
CA LYS A 6 -4.72 -12.33 1.31
C LYS A 6 -5.28 -10.94 1.53
N LYS A 7 -6.43 -10.69 0.92
CA LYS A 7 -7.22 -9.52 1.25
C LYS A 7 -7.65 -9.60 2.72
N ALA A 8 -7.48 -8.51 3.45
CA ALA A 8 -7.77 -8.47 4.87
C ALA A 8 -9.28 -8.55 5.14
N SER A 9 -9.67 -9.33 6.14
CA SER A 9 -10.98 -9.23 6.76
C SER A 9 -11.05 -7.94 7.56
N SER A 10 -12.27 -7.53 7.95
CA SER A 10 -12.47 -6.35 8.79
C SER A 10 -11.71 -6.47 10.12
N GLU A 11 -11.71 -7.65 10.71
CA GLU A 11 -10.98 -7.92 11.95
C GLU A 11 -9.46 -7.81 11.76
N GLU A 12 -8.92 -8.39 10.69
CA GLU A 12 -7.49 -8.31 10.38
C GLU A 12 -7.07 -6.86 10.10
N LEU A 13 -7.89 -6.10 9.40
CA LEU A 13 -7.65 -4.68 9.13
C LEU A 13 -7.59 -3.87 10.44
N GLU A 14 -8.53 -4.09 11.36
CA GLU A 14 -8.51 -3.47 12.68
C GLU A 14 -7.22 -3.80 13.43
N ARG A 15 -6.84 -5.08 13.44
CA ARG A 15 -5.67 -5.55 14.18
C ARG A 15 -4.37 -4.96 13.65
N ILE A 16 -4.19 -4.90 12.32
CA ILE A 16 -2.96 -4.33 11.77
C ILE A 16 -2.85 -2.83 12.09
N TRP A 17 -3.96 -2.10 12.07
CA TRP A 17 -3.96 -0.69 12.42
C TRP A 17 -3.73 -0.44 13.90
N GLU A 18 -4.25 -1.29 14.76
CA GLU A 18 -3.94 -1.22 16.21
C GLU A 18 -2.44 -1.42 16.46
N LYS A 19 -1.82 -2.36 15.75
CA LYS A 19 -0.36 -2.57 15.80
C LYS A 19 0.40 -1.34 15.32
N ASN A 20 -0.02 -0.74 14.21
CA ASN A 20 0.59 0.48 13.66
C ASN A 20 0.53 1.64 14.64
N ILE A 21 -0.61 1.85 15.27
CA ILE A 21 -0.80 2.90 16.28
C ILE A 21 0.09 2.63 17.49
N ALA A 22 0.14 1.40 17.96
CA ALA A 22 0.98 1.02 19.11
C ALA A 22 2.47 1.23 18.83
N ALA A 23 2.91 0.98 17.59
CA ALA A 23 4.30 1.19 17.17
C ALA A 23 4.67 2.66 16.96
N ASN A 24 3.70 3.55 16.88
CA ASN A 24 3.90 4.97 16.56
C ASN A 24 3.22 5.87 17.61
N ARG A 25 3.32 5.51 18.87
CA ARG A 25 2.75 6.28 19.99
C ARG A 25 3.28 7.70 19.99
N GLY A 26 2.39 8.67 20.21
CA GLY A 26 2.71 10.09 20.20
C GLY A 26 2.55 10.76 18.83
N ASP A 27 2.41 10.01 17.76
CA ASP A 27 2.08 10.54 16.43
C ASP A 27 0.57 10.38 16.18
N LYS A 28 -0.16 11.47 16.31
CA LYS A 28 -1.62 11.48 16.18
C LYS A 28 -2.12 11.16 14.77
N ARG A 29 -1.25 11.28 13.76
CA ARG A 29 -1.62 11.02 12.36
C ARG A 29 -2.08 9.57 12.14
N TRP A 30 -1.48 8.62 12.86
CA TRP A 30 -1.80 7.19 12.69
C TRP A 30 -3.25 6.85 13.02
N LYS A 31 -3.84 7.51 14.01
CA LYS A 31 -5.27 7.34 14.33
C LYS A 31 -6.16 7.91 13.23
N ILE A 32 -5.77 9.03 12.63
CA ILE A 32 -6.49 9.64 11.51
C ILE A 32 -6.41 8.73 10.30
N TRP A 33 -5.23 8.23 9.98
CA TRP A 33 -5.03 7.32 8.85
C TRP A 33 -5.80 6.01 9.01
N LYS A 34 -5.86 5.47 10.23
CA LYS A 34 -6.71 4.29 10.52
C LYS A 34 -8.16 4.57 10.15
N LYS A 35 -8.69 5.68 10.62
CA LYS A 35 -10.09 6.05 10.37
C LYS A 35 -10.36 6.18 8.87
N GLU A 36 -9.48 6.83 8.14
CA GLU A 36 -9.59 7.02 6.70
C GLU A 36 -9.53 5.67 5.96
N MET A 37 -8.58 4.82 6.30
CA MET A 37 -8.39 3.54 5.64
C MET A 37 -9.57 2.58 5.92
N LEU A 38 -10.07 2.54 7.14
CA LEU A 38 -11.26 1.75 7.46
C LEU A 38 -12.47 2.21 6.65
N ALA A 39 -12.68 3.52 6.56
CA ALA A 39 -13.79 4.09 5.78
C ALA A 39 -13.64 3.78 4.28
N ASP A 40 -12.43 3.91 3.74
CA ASP A 40 -12.16 3.63 2.34
C ASP A 40 -12.35 2.14 2.00
N ASN A 41 -11.91 1.23 2.87
CA ASN A 41 -12.15 -0.20 2.68
C ASN A 41 -13.64 -0.54 2.73
N LEU A 42 -14.36 0.05 3.69
CA LEU A 42 -15.80 -0.19 3.83
C LEU A 42 -16.59 0.30 2.61
N ALA A 43 -16.17 1.42 2.03
CA ALA A 43 -16.81 2.02 0.85
C ALA A 43 -16.28 1.46 -0.49
N ASN A 44 -15.41 0.46 -0.46
CA ASN A 44 -14.75 -0.13 -1.63
C ASN A 44 -13.90 0.88 -2.44
N ARG A 45 -13.43 1.95 -1.80
CA ARG A 45 -12.45 2.87 -2.39
C ARG A 45 -11.02 2.38 -2.21
N ALA A 46 -10.83 1.41 -1.33
CA ALA A 46 -9.55 0.76 -1.09
C ALA A 46 -9.74 -0.73 -0.79
N ALA A 47 -8.70 -1.51 -0.97
CA ALA A 47 -8.64 -2.91 -0.55
C ALA A 47 -7.28 -3.12 0.13
N THR A 48 -7.30 -3.49 1.40
CA THR A 48 -6.09 -3.80 2.14
C THR A 48 -5.79 -5.29 2.08
N PHE A 49 -4.51 -5.60 1.87
CA PHE A 49 -3.98 -6.96 1.86
C PHE A 49 -3.04 -7.13 3.05
N VAL A 50 -3.00 -8.32 3.62
CA VAL A 50 -2.18 -8.61 4.79
C VAL A 50 -1.29 -9.83 4.58
N VAL A 51 -0.13 -9.79 5.22
CA VAL A 51 0.71 -10.96 5.44
C VAL A 51 0.33 -11.48 6.82
N LEU A 52 -0.15 -12.71 6.88
CA LEU A 52 -0.49 -13.38 8.13
C LEU A 52 0.58 -14.40 8.46
N ARG A 53 1.04 -14.36 9.71
CA ARG A 53 1.81 -15.47 10.29
C ARG A 53 0.85 -16.25 11.18
N GLY A 54 0.37 -17.40 10.68
CA GLY A 54 -0.78 -18.05 11.29
C GLY A 54 -2.00 -17.15 11.16
N ASP A 55 -2.53 -16.63 12.25
CA ASP A 55 -3.64 -15.68 12.28
C ASP A 55 -3.22 -14.25 12.66
N ASP A 56 -1.92 -14.01 12.86
CA ASP A 56 -1.39 -12.72 13.28
C ASP A 56 -0.95 -11.88 12.06
N PRO A 57 -1.54 -10.70 11.82
CA PRO A 57 -1.10 -9.85 10.73
C PRO A 57 0.24 -9.19 11.06
N VAL A 58 1.24 -9.45 10.22
CA VAL A 58 2.61 -8.95 10.40
C VAL A 58 3.04 -8.00 9.29
N GLY A 59 2.26 -7.86 8.23
CA GLY A 59 2.52 -6.94 7.14
C GLY A 59 1.24 -6.55 6.42
N GLU A 60 1.31 -5.47 5.65
CA GLU A 60 0.16 -4.94 4.92
C GLU A 60 0.57 -4.22 3.65
N GLY A 61 -0.40 -4.03 2.78
CA GLY A 61 -0.37 -3.14 1.63
C GLY A 61 -1.79 -2.81 1.23
N ALA A 62 -2.02 -1.62 0.74
CA ALA A 62 -3.34 -1.19 0.31
C ALA A 62 -3.34 -0.84 -1.17
N LEU A 63 -4.41 -1.24 -1.87
CA LEU A 63 -4.75 -0.72 -3.18
C LEU A 63 -5.77 0.39 -2.99
N LEU A 64 -5.49 1.55 -3.58
CA LEU A 64 -6.41 2.68 -3.60
C LEU A 64 -7.02 2.77 -5.00
N PHE A 65 -8.35 2.83 -5.05
CA PHE A 65 -9.09 2.80 -6.31
C PHE A 65 -9.77 4.12 -6.64
N SER A 66 -9.73 5.10 -5.75
CA SER A 66 -10.44 6.37 -5.94
C SER A 66 -9.55 7.58 -5.74
N PRO A 67 -9.64 8.60 -6.61
CA PRO A 67 -8.97 9.87 -6.37
C PRO A 67 -9.45 10.57 -5.09
N ALA A 68 -10.60 10.15 -4.55
CA ALA A 68 -11.14 10.68 -3.29
C ALA A 68 -10.40 10.15 -2.06
N CYS A 69 -9.60 9.09 -2.18
CA CYS A 69 -8.74 8.65 -1.08
C CYS A 69 -7.79 9.76 -0.69
N GLN A 70 -7.64 10.01 0.62
CA GLN A 70 -6.89 11.15 1.12
C GLN A 70 -5.43 11.15 0.65
N ALA A 71 -4.81 9.98 0.60
CA ALA A 71 -3.44 9.84 0.12
C ALA A 71 -3.27 10.21 -1.37
N ILE A 72 -4.33 10.16 -2.16
CA ILE A 72 -4.29 10.49 -3.59
C ILE A 72 -4.45 11.99 -3.82
N ARG A 73 -5.19 12.68 -2.98
CA ARG A 73 -5.42 14.14 -3.06
C ARG A 73 -5.88 14.59 -4.44
N GLY A 74 -6.77 13.83 -5.07
CA GLY A 74 -7.31 14.14 -6.39
C GLY A 74 -6.33 13.99 -7.55
N ARG A 75 -5.13 13.46 -7.32
CA ARG A 75 -4.10 13.28 -8.36
C ARG A 75 -4.41 12.08 -9.25
N LYS A 76 -5.17 12.31 -10.31
CA LYS A 76 -5.64 11.26 -11.21
C LYS A 76 -4.52 10.51 -11.94
N ALA A 77 -3.35 11.11 -12.08
CA ALA A 77 -2.19 10.42 -12.64
C ALA A 77 -1.75 9.22 -11.76
N LEU A 78 -2.04 9.27 -10.46
CA LEU A 78 -1.71 8.22 -9.51
C LEU A 78 -2.84 7.21 -9.34
N CYS A 79 -4.08 7.67 -9.44
CA CYS A 79 -5.27 6.84 -9.25
C CYS A 79 -6.47 7.58 -9.86
N ASP A 80 -7.01 7.05 -10.95
CA ASP A 80 -8.09 7.72 -11.68
C ASP A 80 -9.48 7.11 -11.45
N GLY A 81 -9.55 6.02 -10.68
CA GLY A 81 -10.80 5.32 -10.40
C GLY A 81 -11.31 4.47 -11.56
N ARG A 82 -10.51 4.29 -12.62
CA ARG A 82 -10.92 3.57 -13.83
C ARG A 82 -9.90 2.55 -14.32
N LYS A 83 -8.70 3.00 -14.65
CA LYS A 83 -7.64 2.15 -15.22
C LYS A 83 -6.39 2.10 -14.37
N THR A 84 -6.17 3.11 -13.55
CA THR A 84 -4.99 3.25 -12.71
C THR A 84 -5.39 3.22 -11.25
N ALA A 85 -4.80 2.31 -10.49
CA ALA A 85 -4.91 2.23 -9.04
C ALA A 85 -3.53 2.51 -8.42
N ASN A 86 -3.51 2.75 -7.11
CA ASN A 86 -2.28 3.09 -6.40
C ASN A 86 -1.99 2.07 -5.31
N ILE A 87 -0.72 1.69 -5.20
CA ILE A 87 -0.24 0.92 -4.05
C ILE A 87 0.19 1.90 -2.97
N ASN A 88 -0.31 1.69 -1.77
CA ASN A 88 -0.04 2.54 -0.63
C ASN A 88 0.21 1.69 0.62
N ALA A 89 0.82 2.28 1.64
CA ALA A 89 0.94 1.69 2.97
C ALA A 89 1.61 0.30 3.01
N LEU A 90 2.61 0.06 2.14
CA LEU A 90 3.40 -1.17 2.22
C LEU A 90 4.25 -1.16 3.49
N ARG A 91 4.00 -2.11 4.38
CA ARG A 91 4.72 -2.23 5.66
C ARG A 91 4.86 -3.68 6.05
N ILE A 92 5.96 -3.99 6.72
CA ILE A 92 6.16 -5.29 7.36
C ILE A 92 6.88 -5.08 8.69
N GLU A 93 6.54 -5.85 9.69
CA GLU A 93 7.25 -5.82 10.96
C GLU A 93 8.72 -6.19 10.75
N LYS A 94 9.60 -5.50 11.45
CA LYS A 94 11.05 -5.61 11.29
C LYS A 94 11.56 -7.05 11.39
N ALA A 95 10.99 -7.83 12.28
CA ALA A 95 11.40 -9.23 12.49
C ALA A 95 11.15 -10.11 11.24
N PHE A 96 10.32 -9.66 10.30
CA PHE A 96 9.94 -10.42 9.11
C PHE A 96 10.45 -9.81 7.81
N GLU A 97 11.26 -8.75 7.89
CA GLU A 97 11.86 -8.12 6.71
C GLU A 97 12.83 -9.05 5.97
N ASN A 98 13.03 -8.78 4.69
CA ASN A 98 14.00 -9.47 3.83
C ASN A 98 13.75 -10.97 3.66
N GLN A 99 12.50 -11.40 3.77
CA GLN A 99 12.08 -12.79 3.60
C GLN A 99 11.15 -12.98 2.38
N GLY A 100 10.95 -11.94 1.59
CA GLY A 100 10.11 -11.99 0.38
C GLY A 100 8.62 -11.82 0.62
N HIS A 101 8.19 -11.48 1.84
CA HIS A 101 6.76 -11.36 2.16
C HIS A 101 6.08 -10.23 1.41
N ILE A 102 6.70 -9.06 1.34
CA ILE A 102 6.12 -7.91 0.64
C ILE A 102 6.06 -8.16 -0.87
N SER A 103 7.07 -8.81 -1.44
CA SER A 103 7.05 -9.19 -2.86
C SER A 103 5.87 -10.09 -3.18
N LYS A 104 5.61 -11.10 -2.35
CA LYS A 104 4.47 -12.01 -2.52
C LYS A 104 3.13 -11.27 -2.34
N LEU A 105 3.06 -10.36 -1.38
CA LEU A 105 1.87 -9.55 -1.14
C LEU A 105 1.56 -8.66 -2.34
N VAL A 106 2.57 -7.97 -2.87
CA VAL A 106 2.42 -7.09 -4.05
C VAL A 106 1.96 -7.91 -5.26
N HIS A 107 2.48 -9.12 -5.44
CA HIS A 107 2.01 -9.99 -6.51
C HIS A 107 0.51 -10.30 -6.38
N GLN A 108 0.03 -10.61 -5.19
CA GLN A 108 -1.39 -10.81 -4.93
C GLN A 108 -2.22 -9.55 -5.22
N MET A 109 -1.69 -8.38 -4.86
CA MET A 109 -2.34 -7.10 -5.14
C MET A 109 -2.42 -6.82 -6.64
N GLU A 110 -1.37 -7.13 -7.39
CA GLU A 110 -1.35 -6.99 -8.86
C GLU A 110 -2.40 -7.87 -9.52
N VAL A 111 -2.49 -9.13 -9.11
CA VAL A 111 -3.49 -10.07 -9.62
C VAL A 111 -4.90 -9.55 -9.34
N TYR A 112 -5.15 -9.12 -8.11
CA TYR A 112 -6.45 -8.58 -7.71
C TYR A 112 -6.83 -7.33 -8.53
N ALA A 113 -5.91 -6.38 -8.67
CA ALA A 113 -6.14 -5.17 -9.44
C ALA A 113 -6.45 -5.48 -10.91
N SER A 114 -5.72 -6.41 -11.51
CA SER A 114 -5.95 -6.87 -12.88
C SER A 114 -7.34 -7.51 -13.03
N GLU A 115 -7.73 -8.35 -12.10
CA GLU A 115 -9.07 -8.98 -12.09
C GLU A 115 -10.18 -7.95 -11.94
N CYS A 116 -9.91 -6.83 -11.24
CA CYS A 116 -10.85 -5.71 -11.10
C CYS A 116 -10.90 -4.80 -12.35
N GLY A 117 -10.11 -5.09 -13.37
CA GLY A 117 -10.10 -4.34 -14.64
C GLY A 117 -9.11 -3.18 -14.70
N TYR A 118 -8.19 -3.08 -13.77
CA TYR A 118 -7.15 -2.05 -13.78
C TYR A 118 -6.00 -2.47 -14.69
N ASP A 119 -5.47 -1.50 -15.46
CA ASP A 119 -4.36 -1.71 -16.39
C ASP A 119 -3.01 -1.30 -15.81
N TYR A 120 -3.02 -0.39 -14.82
CA TYR A 120 -1.81 0.19 -14.26
C TYR A 120 -1.88 0.27 -12.73
N LEU A 121 -0.71 0.10 -12.11
CA LEU A 121 -0.51 0.44 -10.71
C LEU A 121 0.58 1.49 -10.57
N THR A 122 0.39 2.43 -9.66
CA THR A 122 1.40 3.41 -9.28
C THR A 122 1.89 3.12 -7.86
N ILE A 123 3.11 3.54 -7.59
CA ILE A 123 3.71 3.43 -6.25
C ILE A 123 4.59 4.65 -6.00
N GLY A 124 4.54 5.17 -4.78
CA GLY A 124 5.39 6.28 -4.34
C GLY A 124 6.55 5.79 -3.50
N VAL A 125 7.69 6.46 -3.63
CA VAL A 125 8.87 6.19 -2.82
C VAL A 125 9.59 7.50 -2.51
N GLU A 126 9.99 7.70 -1.27
CA GLU A 126 10.85 8.83 -0.94
C GLU A 126 12.19 8.69 -1.67
N ALA A 127 12.65 9.78 -2.30
CA ALA A 127 13.88 9.76 -3.11
C ALA A 127 15.11 9.28 -2.33
N LYS A 128 15.14 9.55 -1.03
CA LYS A 128 16.23 9.10 -0.14
C LYS A 128 16.23 7.60 0.15
N GLU A 129 15.08 6.94 -0.04
CA GLU A 129 14.90 5.49 0.18
C GLU A 129 15.35 4.71 -1.04
N THR A 130 16.65 4.80 -1.36
CA THR A 130 17.21 4.24 -2.60
C THR A 130 17.09 2.74 -2.69
N ARG A 131 17.10 2.03 -1.56
CA ARG A 131 16.88 0.58 -1.53
C ARG A 131 15.47 0.22 -1.99
N ASN A 132 14.45 0.90 -1.45
CA ASN A 132 13.07 0.67 -1.83
C ASN A 132 12.84 1.04 -3.29
N LEU A 133 13.42 2.15 -3.74
CA LEU A 133 13.38 2.56 -5.14
C LEU A 133 13.90 1.44 -6.05
N GLY A 134 15.08 0.89 -5.72
CA GLY A 134 15.67 -0.22 -6.48
C GLY A 134 14.76 -1.45 -6.53
N ILE A 135 14.13 -1.79 -5.42
CA ILE A 135 13.18 -2.91 -5.33
C ILE A 135 11.97 -2.67 -6.23
N TYR A 136 11.38 -1.47 -6.18
CA TYR A 136 10.19 -1.15 -6.99
C TYR A 136 10.51 -1.14 -8.49
N LEU A 137 11.68 -0.62 -8.87
CA LEU A 137 12.15 -0.69 -10.24
C LEU A 137 12.31 -2.14 -10.70
N HIS A 138 12.87 -2.99 -9.85
CA HIS A 138 13.03 -4.42 -10.13
C HIS A 138 11.68 -5.13 -10.32
N TRP A 139 10.66 -4.73 -9.58
CA TRP A 139 9.30 -5.27 -9.74
C TRP A 139 8.59 -4.76 -11.01
N GLY A 140 9.19 -3.84 -11.75
CA GLY A 140 8.64 -3.30 -12.98
C GLY A 140 7.93 -1.94 -12.84
N TYR A 141 8.00 -1.30 -11.66
CA TYR A 141 7.49 0.06 -11.47
C TYR A 141 8.56 1.03 -11.95
N ALA A 142 8.73 1.09 -13.28
CA ALA A 142 9.88 1.77 -13.89
C ALA A 142 9.49 3.02 -14.71
N GLU A 143 8.20 3.23 -14.99
CA GLU A 143 7.74 4.42 -15.69
C GLU A 143 7.53 5.55 -14.68
N PHE A 144 8.34 6.60 -14.79
CA PHE A 144 8.21 7.77 -13.93
C PHE A 144 6.91 8.53 -14.25
N VAL A 145 6.13 8.87 -13.23
CA VAL A 145 4.86 9.58 -13.37
C VAL A 145 4.99 11.03 -12.94
N MET A 146 5.42 11.26 -11.71
CA MET A 146 5.54 12.60 -11.13
C MET A 146 6.38 12.57 -9.86
N SER A 147 6.77 13.75 -9.40
CA SER A 147 7.39 13.92 -8.08
C SER A 147 6.72 15.07 -7.36
N GLU A 148 6.73 15.01 -6.04
CA GLU A 148 6.13 16.05 -5.19
C GLU A 148 6.78 16.03 -3.82
N GLU A 149 6.90 17.18 -3.17
CA GLU A 149 7.29 17.22 -1.77
C GLU A 149 6.08 16.91 -0.89
N GLU A 150 6.25 15.94 0.01
CA GLU A 150 5.23 15.50 0.96
C GLU A 150 5.89 15.38 2.33
N ASP A 151 5.36 16.10 3.30
CA ASP A 151 5.88 16.11 4.68
C ASP A 151 7.39 16.41 4.76
N GLY A 152 7.86 17.32 3.91
CA GLY A 152 9.26 17.73 3.84
C GLY A 152 10.18 16.79 3.08
N GLU A 153 9.66 15.72 2.48
CA GLU A 153 10.42 14.75 1.71
C GLU A 153 10.03 14.76 0.25
N LEU A 154 11.00 14.60 -0.65
CA LEU A 154 10.72 14.42 -2.07
C LEU A 154 10.23 12.98 -2.31
N VAL A 155 9.03 12.84 -2.83
CA VAL A 155 8.43 11.56 -3.19
C VAL A 155 8.40 11.42 -4.70
N LEU A 156 8.89 10.30 -5.21
CA LEU A 156 8.87 9.94 -6.62
C LEU A 156 7.79 8.89 -6.84
N TYR A 157 7.00 9.05 -7.90
CA TYR A 157 5.94 8.11 -8.24
C TYR A 157 6.25 7.42 -9.57
N PHE A 158 6.13 6.10 -9.57
CA PHE A 158 6.37 5.25 -10.73
C PHE A 158 5.16 4.41 -11.04
N ARG A 159 5.08 3.94 -12.27
CA ARG A 159 3.95 3.17 -12.79
C ARG A 159 4.42 1.86 -13.40
N LYS A 160 3.59 0.83 -13.23
CA LYS A 160 3.74 -0.47 -13.89
C LYS A 160 2.47 -0.79 -14.67
N LYS A 161 2.62 -1.27 -15.88
CA LYS A 161 1.52 -1.86 -16.65
C LYS A 161 1.31 -3.30 -16.21
N LEU A 162 0.07 -3.63 -15.87
CA LEU A 162 -0.31 -4.99 -15.47
C LEU A 162 -0.50 -5.94 -16.64
#